data_bfe8c59553c7364bb6785d0e875d191d
#
_entry.id   bfe8c59553c7364bb6785d0e875d191d
#
_cell.length_a   1.000
_cell.length_b   1.000
_cell.length_c   1.000
_cell.angle_alpha   90.00
_cell.angle_beta   90.00
_cell.angle_gamma   90.00
#
_symmetry.space_group_name_H-M   'P 1'
#
loop_
_entity.id
_entity.type
_entity.pdbx_description
1 polymer ?
#
loop_
_entity_poly.entity_id
_entity_poly.type
_entity_poly.pdbx_seq_one_letter_code
_entity_poly.pdbx_strand_id
1 'polypeptide(L)'
;MPSDADIVRCAAPWPGAAARLLEGLAALGPGTWPLEQICHASAFGTDPGHASQVLAGLAATGLCSAAAADDSWFCEYTPEELRRLVQVLNGADHFRRMRLNPTAIELAVTMPLAPSHLEKELAVMLGRPGGFLTTSVAFTRLAQMASQRLVVMTPFIDAGGFRWLRRVFEATRTDCRKIVILRNTDQYTVELGVQHADWLKAMQISVRDYHLSHTATAGRALPIETFHAKLIVADDTIAYVGSANLLNSSEGLSLESGFLVEGGAAAQVARLIDAVLRVARSL
;
A
#
# COMPACT_ATOMS: atom_id res chain seq x y z
N MET A 1 31.42 -11.32 -20.69
CA MET A 1 30.22 -10.48 -20.38
C MET A 1 29.24 -11.31 -19.57
N PRO A 2 28.68 -10.75 -18.48
CA PRO A 2 27.56 -11.37 -17.78
C PRO A 2 26.33 -11.48 -18.68
N SER A 3 25.43 -12.42 -18.40
CA SER A 3 24.21 -12.54 -19.18
C SER A 3 23.27 -11.38 -18.92
N ASP A 4 22.46 -10.99 -19.93
CA ASP A 4 21.45 -9.95 -19.78
C ASP A 4 20.47 -10.28 -18.62
N ALA A 5 20.14 -11.55 -18.44
CA ALA A 5 19.26 -12.01 -17.38
C ALA A 5 19.85 -11.79 -15.97
N ASP A 6 21.17 -12.01 -15.81
CA ASP A 6 21.84 -11.80 -14.53
C ASP A 6 21.92 -10.30 -14.19
N ILE A 7 22.22 -9.47 -15.19
CA ILE A 7 22.24 -8.02 -15.02
C ILE A 7 20.86 -7.48 -14.66
N VAL A 8 19.83 -7.88 -15.39
CA VAL A 8 18.45 -7.47 -15.08
C VAL A 8 18.05 -7.93 -13.67
N ARG A 9 18.43 -9.15 -13.25
CA ARG A 9 18.13 -9.67 -11.91
C ARG A 9 18.82 -8.85 -10.82
N CYS A 10 20.11 -8.56 -10.98
CA CYS A 10 20.87 -7.79 -9.99
C CYS A 10 20.48 -6.31 -9.96
N ALA A 11 20.09 -5.75 -11.10
CA ALA A 11 19.59 -4.38 -11.18
C ALA A 11 18.08 -4.26 -10.91
N ALA A 12 17.36 -5.37 -10.66
CA ALA A 12 15.89 -5.39 -10.54
C ALA A 12 15.29 -4.37 -9.56
N PRO A 13 15.91 -4.03 -8.43
CA PRO A 13 15.39 -2.97 -7.56
C PRO A 13 15.38 -1.60 -8.24
N TRP A 14 16.39 -1.30 -9.09
CA TRP A 14 16.62 0.04 -9.68
C TRP A 14 17.14 0.00 -11.13
N PRO A 15 16.45 -0.62 -12.09
CA PRO A 15 16.99 -0.81 -13.45
C PRO A 15 17.26 0.52 -14.17
N GLY A 16 16.42 1.54 -13.98
CA GLY A 16 16.65 2.86 -14.55
C GLY A 16 17.82 3.62 -13.92
N ALA A 17 18.11 3.40 -12.63
CA ALA A 17 19.32 3.94 -11.99
C ALA A 17 20.57 3.24 -12.50
N ALA A 18 20.54 1.92 -12.62
CA ALA A 18 21.63 1.12 -13.18
C ALA A 18 21.93 1.53 -14.63
N ALA A 19 20.90 1.75 -15.46
CA ALA A 19 21.07 2.23 -16.83
C ALA A 19 21.83 3.55 -16.88
N ARG A 20 21.44 4.53 -16.05
CA ARG A 20 22.15 5.83 -16.00
C ARG A 20 23.61 5.71 -15.57
N LEU A 21 23.90 4.90 -14.55
CA LEU A 21 25.28 4.69 -14.10
C LEU A 21 26.14 4.01 -15.18
N LEU A 22 25.57 3.05 -15.92
CA LEU A 22 26.26 2.46 -17.08
C LEU A 22 26.47 3.44 -18.23
N GLU A 23 25.57 4.39 -18.46
CA GLU A 23 25.78 5.49 -19.40
C GLU A 23 26.96 6.36 -18.97
N GLY A 24 27.07 6.69 -17.68
CA GLY A 24 28.21 7.40 -17.13
C GLY A 24 29.53 6.65 -17.33
N LEU A 25 29.56 5.35 -17.01
CA LEU A 25 30.74 4.51 -17.24
C LEU A 25 31.07 4.41 -18.75
N ALA A 26 30.06 4.33 -19.62
CA ALA A 26 30.28 4.31 -21.06
C ALA A 26 30.83 5.63 -21.60
N ALA A 27 30.49 6.76 -20.98
CA ALA A 27 31.04 8.07 -21.33
C ALA A 27 32.50 8.22 -20.88
N LEU A 28 32.85 7.63 -19.72
CA LEU A 28 34.20 7.68 -19.17
C LEU A 28 35.15 6.67 -19.84
N GLY A 29 34.62 5.58 -20.37
CA GLY A 29 35.37 4.46 -20.96
C GLY A 29 35.96 3.49 -19.94
N PRO A 30 36.68 2.45 -20.44
CA PRO A 30 37.31 1.45 -19.57
C PRO A 30 38.33 2.08 -18.61
N GLY A 31 38.32 1.69 -17.34
CA GLY A 31 39.23 2.22 -16.34
C GLY A 31 38.70 2.20 -14.92
N THR A 32 39.43 2.87 -14.06
CA THR A 32 39.03 3.08 -12.65
C THR A 32 38.59 4.51 -12.45
N TRP A 33 37.39 4.70 -11.95
CA TRP A 33 36.75 6.01 -11.84
C TRP A 33 36.23 6.24 -10.42
N PRO A 34 36.45 7.41 -9.82
CA PRO A 34 35.80 7.82 -8.58
C PRO A 34 34.28 7.85 -8.77
N LEU A 35 33.53 7.44 -7.73
CA LEU A 35 32.06 7.43 -7.73
C LEU A 35 31.48 8.79 -8.14
N GLU A 36 32.08 9.88 -7.65
CA GLU A 36 31.66 11.24 -7.96
C GLU A 36 31.72 11.52 -9.48
N GLN A 37 32.79 11.08 -10.16
CA GLN A 37 32.93 11.25 -11.61
C GLN A 37 31.90 10.40 -12.36
N ILE A 38 31.64 9.17 -11.92
CA ILE A 38 30.59 8.32 -12.50
C ILE A 38 29.22 8.98 -12.36
N CYS A 39 28.91 9.48 -11.16
CA CYS A 39 27.65 10.19 -10.89
C CYS A 39 27.51 11.44 -11.76
N HIS A 40 28.58 12.22 -11.91
CA HIS A 40 28.59 13.41 -12.77
C HIS A 40 28.36 13.04 -14.23
N ALA A 41 29.10 12.07 -14.75
CA ALA A 41 29.00 11.62 -16.15
C ALA A 41 27.62 10.99 -16.46
N SER A 42 26.97 10.39 -15.48
CA SER A 42 25.66 9.73 -15.63
C SER A 42 24.47 10.68 -15.46
N ALA A 43 24.68 11.95 -15.11
CA ALA A 43 23.64 12.84 -14.63
C ALA A 43 22.77 12.21 -13.52
N PHE A 44 23.38 11.30 -12.71
CA PHE A 44 22.74 10.65 -11.59
C PHE A 44 22.65 11.67 -10.47
N GLY A 45 21.43 12.08 -10.11
CA GLY A 45 21.22 13.11 -9.08
C GLY A 45 21.90 12.78 -7.74
N THR A 46 21.90 13.68 -6.85
CA THR A 46 22.73 13.94 -5.69
C THR A 46 22.80 12.90 -4.56
N ASP A 47 22.54 11.60 -4.76
CA ASP A 47 22.72 10.58 -3.71
C ASP A 47 23.82 9.57 -4.06
N PRO A 48 25.09 9.85 -3.64
CA PRO A 48 26.21 8.92 -3.82
C PRO A 48 26.01 7.57 -3.15
N GLY A 49 25.30 7.53 -2.00
CA GLY A 49 25.01 6.29 -1.28
C GLY A 49 24.15 5.34 -2.10
N HIS A 50 23.14 5.87 -2.76
CA HIS A 50 22.31 5.08 -3.66
C HIS A 50 23.09 4.62 -4.90
N ALA A 51 23.90 5.49 -5.50
CA ALA A 51 24.75 5.11 -6.63
C ALA A 51 25.73 3.97 -6.27
N SER A 52 26.36 4.04 -5.10
CA SER A 52 27.23 2.99 -4.59
C SER A 52 26.49 1.66 -4.41
N GLN A 53 25.27 1.66 -3.87
CA GLN A 53 24.45 0.45 -3.73
C GLN A 53 24.09 -0.18 -5.09
N VAL A 54 23.76 0.65 -6.08
CA VAL A 54 23.46 0.16 -7.43
C VAL A 54 24.68 -0.45 -8.10
N LEU A 55 25.84 0.22 -7.99
CA LEU A 55 27.13 -0.30 -8.50
C LEU A 55 27.55 -1.59 -7.79
N ALA A 56 27.34 -1.70 -6.48
CA ALA A 56 27.58 -2.94 -5.74
C ALA A 56 26.68 -4.08 -6.24
N GLY A 57 25.43 -3.79 -6.57
CA GLY A 57 24.53 -4.77 -7.23
C GLY A 57 25.06 -5.22 -8.59
N LEU A 58 25.56 -4.30 -9.41
CA LEU A 58 26.15 -4.60 -10.70
C LEU A 58 27.48 -5.35 -10.57
N ALA A 59 28.27 -5.06 -9.53
CA ALA A 59 29.51 -5.77 -9.25
C ALA A 59 29.30 -7.27 -8.96
N ALA A 60 28.14 -7.64 -8.41
CA ALA A 60 27.79 -9.04 -8.21
C ALA A 60 27.67 -9.83 -9.52
N THR A 61 27.53 -9.17 -10.67
CA THR A 61 27.53 -9.79 -12.00
C THR A 61 28.92 -9.83 -12.64
N GLY A 62 29.93 -9.21 -12.03
CA GLY A 62 31.27 -9.04 -12.60
C GLY A 62 31.35 -7.89 -13.62
N LEU A 63 30.34 -7.03 -13.73
CA LEU A 63 30.33 -5.90 -14.68
C LEU A 63 31.26 -4.76 -14.27
N CYS A 64 31.41 -4.57 -12.98
CA CYS A 64 32.36 -3.63 -12.38
C CYS A 64 32.87 -4.22 -11.05
N SER A 65 33.87 -3.61 -10.47
CA SER A 65 34.38 -4.00 -9.14
C SER A 65 34.82 -2.76 -8.37
N ALA A 66 34.66 -2.80 -7.04
CA ALA A 66 35.22 -1.77 -6.19
C ALA A 66 36.75 -1.80 -6.29
N ALA A 67 37.37 -0.65 -6.50
CA ALA A 67 38.82 -0.52 -6.56
C ALA A 67 39.38 -0.28 -5.15
N ALA A 68 40.70 -0.53 -4.96
CA ALA A 68 41.38 -0.34 -3.67
C ALA A 68 41.51 1.13 -3.25
N ALA A 69 41.34 2.08 -4.18
CA ALA A 69 41.27 3.50 -3.89
C ALA A 69 39.86 3.88 -3.39
N ASP A 70 39.80 4.76 -2.40
CA ASP A 70 38.58 5.19 -1.73
C ASP A 70 37.48 5.57 -2.73
N ASP A 71 36.34 4.89 -2.58
CA ASP A 71 35.11 5.13 -3.33
C ASP A 71 35.27 5.14 -4.88
N SER A 72 36.14 4.26 -5.40
CA SER A 72 36.40 4.13 -6.84
C SER A 72 35.95 2.77 -7.38
N TRP A 73 35.54 2.76 -8.66
CA TRP A 73 35.00 1.59 -9.34
C TRP A 73 35.77 1.30 -10.60
N PHE A 74 36.18 0.07 -10.79
CA PHE A 74 36.81 -0.42 -12.01
C PHE A 74 35.79 -1.04 -12.96
N CYS A 75 35.88 -0.67 -14.25
CA CYS A 75 35.09 -1.27 -15.31
C CYS A 75 35.99 -1.48 -16.54
N GLU A 76 36.00 -2.70 -17.07
CA GLU A 76 36.83 -3.08 -18.23
C GLU A 76 36.07 -3.03 -19.56
N TYR A 77 34.74 -2.91 -19.51
CA TYR A 77 33.87 -3.01 -20.68
C TYR A 77 33.94 -1.75 -21.55
N THR A 78 33.86 -1.98 -22.87
CA THR A 78 33.84 -0.91 -23.86
C THR A 78 32.55 -0.09 -23.78
N PRO A 79 32.57 1.17 -24.22
CA PRO A 79 31.36 1.99 -24.28
C PRO A 79 30.21 1.35 -25.07
N GLU A 80 30.51 0.58 -26.11
CA GLU A 80 29.52 -0.08 -26.93
C GLU A 80 28.80 -1.21 -26.18
N GLU A 81 29.58 -2.04 -25.48
CA GLU A 81 29.06 -3.11 -24.64
C GLU A 81 28.16 -2.56 -23.52
N LEU A 82 28.58 -1.49 -22.86
CA LEU A 82 27.80 -0.84 -21.81
C LEU A 82 26.51 -0.23 -22.37
N ARG A 83 26.54 0.44 -23.53
CA ARG A 83 25.33 1.00 -24.15
C ARG A 83 24.32 -0.09 -24.55
N ARG A 84 24.78 -1.25 -24.96
CA ARG A 84 23.88 -2.40 -25.20
C ARG A 84 23.14 -2.79 -23.92
N LEU A 85 23.84 -2.86 -22.80
CA LEU A 85 23.24 -3.17 -21.51
C LEU A 85 22.29 -2.07 -21.01
N VAL A 86 22.61 -0.80 -21.28
CA VAL A 86 21.73 0.33 -21.01
C VAL A 86 20.38 0.16 -21.72
N GLN A 87 20.37 -0.28 -22.98
CA GLN A 87 19.13 -0.55 -23.71
C GLN A 87 18.30 -1.65 -23.05
N VAL A 88 18.94 -2.74 -22.60
CA VAL A 88 18.29 -3.85 -21.90
C VAL A 88 17.65 -3.36 -20.58
N LEU A 89 18.40 -2.59 -19.80
CA LEU A 89 17.93 -2.05 -18.52
C LEU A 89 16.82 -1.01 -18.68
N ASN A 90 16.91 -0.16 -19.71
CA ASN A 90 15.83 0.78 -20.04
C ASN A 90 14.56 0.05 -20.47
N GLY A 91 14.69 -1.05 -21.23
CA GLY A 91 13.58 -1.93 -21.56
C GLY A 91 12.96 -2.57 -20.32
N ALA A 92 13.78 -3.06 -19.39
CA ALA A 92 13.34 -3.61 -18.12
C ALA A 92 12.65 -2.57 -17.23
N ASP A 93 13.17 -1.35 -17.16
CA ASP A 93 12.58 -0.23 -16.41
C ASP A 93 11.24 0.20 -17.02
N HIS A 94 11.19 0.33 -18.35
CA HIS A 94 9.96 0.62 -19.07
C HIS A 94 8.89 -0.46 -18.82
N PHE A 95 9.26 -1.74 -18.97
CA PHE A 95 8.36 -2.85 -18.72
C PHE A 95 7.87 -2.88 -17.25
N ARG A 96 8.76 -2.60 -16.31
CA ARG A 96 8.43 -2.47 -14.90
C ARG A 96 7.42 -1.33 -14.66
N ARG A 97 7.63 -0.15 -15.26
CA ARG A 97 6.71 1.00 -15.16
C ARG A 97 5.35 0.71 -15.81
N MET A 98 5.34 -0.04 -16.91
CA MET A 98 4.10 -0.37 -17.62
C MET A 98 3.34 -1.53 -16.98
N ARG A 99 4.03 -2.51 -16.40
CA ARG A 99 3.40 -3.67 -15.73
C ARG A 99 3.16 -3.52 -14.25
N LEU A 100 4.00 -2.80 -13.57
CA LEU A 100 3.69 -2.33 -12.25
C LEU A 100 2.80 -1.12 -12.47
N ASN A 101 1.48 -1.36 -12.50
CA ASN A 101 0.57 -0.39 -11.94
C ASN A 101 1.25 0.03 -10.63
N PRO A 102 1.84 1.23 -10.52
CA PRO A 102 2.51 1.60 -9.30
C PRO A 102 1.47 1.43 -8.22
N THR A 103 1.76 0.58 -7.24
CA THR A 103 0.92 0.50 -6.06
C THR A 103 1.02 1.89 -5.46
N ALA A 104 0.09 2.76 -5.78
CA ALA A 104 0.02 4.03 -5.10
C ALA A 104 -0.30 3.72 -3.65
N ILE A 105 0.54 4.21 -2.76
CA ILE A 105 0.37 4.03 -1.32
C ILE A 105 0.30 5.43 -0.72
N GLU A 106 -0.81 5.74 -0.07
CA GLU A 106 -1.02 7.02 0.59
C GLU A 106 -1.36 6.79 2.06
N LEU A 107 -0.65 7.46 2.96
CA LEU A 107 -0.90 7.37 4.40
C LEU A 107 -2.16 8.15 4.74
N ALA A 108 -3.13 7.45 5.32
CA ALA A 108 -4.36 8.04 5.86
C ALA A 108 -4.31 8.07 7.40
N VAL A 109 -4.60 9.21 7.98
CA VAL A 109 -4.49 9.43 9.43
C VAL A 109 -5.75 10.08 9.97
N THR A 110 -6.29 9.56 11.08
CA THR A 110 -7.19 10.31 11.94
C THR A 110 -6.37 10.98 13.02
N MET A 111 -6.40 12.29 13.06
CA MET A 111 -5.80 13.08 14.15
C MET A 111 -6.81 13.27 15.27
N PRO A 112 -6.37 13.21 16.55
CA PRO A 112 -7.22 13.61 17.65
C PRO A 112 -7.73 15.03 17.46
N LEU A 113 -8.99 15.28 17.87
CA LEU A 113 -9.62 16.61 17.76
C LEU A 113 -8.81 17.68 18.52
N ALA A 114 -8.86 18.91 18.00
CA ALA A 114 -8.20 20.04 18.65
C ALA A 114 -8.78 20.30 20.06
N PRO A 115 -7.92 20.67 21.04
CA PRO A 115 -6.49 20.94 20.91
C PRO A 115 -5.64 19.66 20.95
N SER A 116 -4.99 19.34 19.82
CA SER A 116 -4.12 18.16 19.72
C SER A 116 -2.66 18.53 19.91
N HIS A 117 -2.00 17.90 20.88
CA HIS A 117 -0.54 18.02 21.07
C HIS A 117 0.22 17.42 19.89
N LEU A 118 -0.23 16.27 19.39
CA LEU A 118 0.38 15.59 18.26
C LEU A 118 0.33 16.45 16.98
N GLU A 119 -0.80 17.09 16.70
CA GLU A 119 -0.94 17.97 15.54
C GLU A 119 0.02 19.16 15.60
N LYS A 120 0.21 19.75 16.79
CA LYS A 120 1.17 20.83 17.00
C LYS A 120 2.62 20.39 16.72
N GLU A 121 3.01 19.25 17.26
CA GLU A 121 4.37 18.70 17.03
C GLU A 121 4.59 18.38 15.55
N LEU A 122 3.64 17.74 14.89
CA LEU A 122 3.71 17.45 13.46
C LEU A 122 3.80 18.71 12.62
N ALA A 123 3.04 19.77 12.96
CA ALA A 123 3.12 21.04 12.25
C ALA A 123 4.52 21.67 12.36
N VAL A 124 5.16 21.56 13.52
CA VAL A 124 6.55 22.01 13.72
C VAL A 124 7.51 21.17 12.87
N MET A 125 7.41 19.84 12.92
CA MET A 125 8.30 18.94 12.19
C MET A 125 8.17 19.08 10.68
N LEU A 126 6.96 19.27 10.17
CA LEU A 126 6.67 19.36 8.73
C LEU A 126 6.76 20.79 8.19
N GLY A 127 6.92 21.78 9.06
CA GLY A 127 6.95 23.21 8.69
C GLY A 127 5.61 23.74 8.17
N ARG A 128 4.53 22.97 8.32
CA ARG A 128 3.17 23.34 7.90
C ARG A 128 2.12 22.53 8.66
N PRO A 129 0.93 23.07 8.93
CA PRO A 129 -0.19 22.31 9.46
C PRO A 129 -0.73 21.32 8.39
N GLY A 130 -1.18 20.16 8.83
CA GLY A 130 -1.69 19.09 7.97
C GLY A 130 -0.59 18.36 7.18
N GLY A 131 -0.96 17.63 6.17
CA GLY A 131 -0.01 16.91 5.29
C GLY A 131 -0.37 15.46 5.06
N PHE A 132 -1.35 14.93 5.77
CA PHE A 132 -1.84 13.57 5.58
C PHE A 132 -3.27 13.56 5.03
N LEU A 133 -3.58 12.56 4.25
CA LEU A 133 -4.96 12.23 3.91
C LEU A 133 -5.70 11.87 5.22
N THR A 134 -6.88 12.45 5.47
CA THR A 134 -7.65 12.01 6.63
C THR A 134 -8.34 10.69 6.36
N THR A 135 -8.48 9.83 7.38
CA THR A 135 -9.19 8.54 7.25
C THR A 135 -10.61 8.72 6.72
N SER A 136 -11.31 9.78 7.13
CA SER A 136 -12.66 10.07 6.64
C SER A 136 -12.68 10.40 5.14
N VAL A 137 -11.70 11.18 4.66
CA VAL A 137 -11.56 11.49 3.22
C VAL A 137 -11.16 10.22 2.45
N ALA A 138 -10.28 9.38 3.00
CA ALA A 138 -9.91 8.10 2.39
C ALA A 138 -11.14 7.19 2.20
N PHE A 139 -12.01 7.08 3.21
CA PHE A 139 -13.23 6.27 3.13
C PHE A 139 -14.24 6.83 2.12
N THR A 140 -14.39 8.16 2.08
CA THR A 140 -15.25 8.81 1.09
C THR A 140 -14.73 8.59 -0.33
N ARG A 141 -13.40 8.69 -0.53
CA ARG A 141 -12.77 8.41 -1.83
C ARG A 141 -13.01 6.97 -2.28
N LEU A 142 -12.86 5.99 -1.39
CA LEU A 142 -13.18 4.59 -1.69
C LEU A 142 -14.64 4.41 -2.11
N ALA A 143 -15.56 5.02 -1.37
CA ALA A 143 -16.98 4.94 -1.67
C ALA A 143 -17.32 5.52 -3.05
N GLN A 144 -16.75 6.67 -3.39
CA GLN A 144 -16.97 7.34 -4.68
C GLN A 144 -16.32 6.59 -5.87
N MET A 145 -15.21 5.90 -5.63
CA MET A 145 -14.52 5.12 -6.67
C MET A 145 -15.15 3.74 -6.90
N ALA A 146 -15.90 3.21 -5.93
CA ALA A 146 -16.55 1.91 -6.07
C ALA A 146 -17.58 1.90 -7.18
N SER A 147 -17.40 1.05 -8.18
CA SER A 147 -18.27 0.89 -9.33
C SER A 147 -19.10 -0.39 -9.30
N GLN A 148 -18.57 -1.48 -8.77
CA GLN A 148 -19.21 -2.78 -8.71
C GLN A 148 -19.55 -3.19 -7.27
N ARG A 149 -18.59 -3.00 -6.33
CA ARG A 149 -18.78 -3.34 -4.93
C ARG A 149 -17.98 -2.45 -4.00
N LEU A 150 -18.54 -2.15 -2.84
CA LEU A 150 -17.84 -1.62 -1.68
C LEU A 150 -18.00 -2.59 -0.52
N VAL A 151 -16.89 -3.07 0.02
CA VAL A 151 -16.87 -3.98 1.18
C VAL A 151 -16.18 -3.30 2.34
N VAL A 152 -16.84 -3.24 3.48
CA VAL A 152 -16.31 -2.71 4.74
C VAL A 152 -16.18 -3.87 5.72
N MET A 153 -14.99 -4.10 6.26
CA MET A 153 -14.70 -5.12 7.27
C MET A 153 -14.15 -4.47 8.51
N THR A 154 -14.89 -4.57 9.61
CA THR A 154 -14.51 -4.00 10.90
C THR A 154 -14.90 -4.93 12.06
N PRO A 155 -14.00 -5.16 13.04
CA PRO A 155 -14.31 -6.03 14.17
C PRO A 155 -15.21 -5.35 15.21
N PHE A 156 -15.23 -4.03 15.25
CA PHE A 156 -15.99 -3.23 16.20
C PHE A 156 -16.71 -2.08 15.51
N ILE A 157 -17.96 -1.89 15.91
CA ILE A 157 -18.80 -0.79 15.46
C ILE A 157 -19.67 -0.32 16.63
N ASP A 158 -19.79 0.99 16.79
CA ASP A 158 -20.72 1.59 17.76
C ASP A 158 -21.74 2.50 17.04
N ALA A 159 -22.62 3.16 17.79
CA ALA A 159 -23.60 4.06 17.21
C ALA A 159 -22.99 5.18 16.35
N GLY A 160 -21.80 5.69 16.73
CA GLY A 160 -21.03 6.63 15.91
C GLY A 160 -20.53 6.01 14.63
N GLY A 161 -20.01 4.79 14.75
CA GLY A 161 -19.55 3.99 13.62
C GLY A 161 -20.65 3.64 12.63
N PHE A 162 -21.86 3.35 13.09
CA PHE A 162 -23.03 3.17 12.21
C PHE A 162 -23.36 4.45 11.42
N ARG A 163 -23.28 5.63 12.07
CA ARG A 163 -23.44 6.93 11.35
C ARG A 163 -22.33 7.15 10.32
N TRP A 164 -21.09 6.77 10.64
CA TRP A 164 -19.98 6.87 9.71
C TRP A 164 -20.14 5.88 8.54
N LEU A 165 -20.46 4.62 8.81
CA LEU A 165 -20.77 3.60 7.81
C LEU A 165 -21.88 4.07 6.85
N ARG A 166 -22.91 4.71 7.41
CA ARG A 166 -24.01 5.28 6.64
C ARG A 166 -23.51 6.31 5.64
N ARG A 167 -22.72 7.29 6.08
CA ARG A 167 -22.14 8.31 5.17
C ARG A 167 -21.28 7.67 4.07
N VAL A 168 -20.50 6.64 4.41
CA VAL A 168 -19.66 5.92 3.44
C VAL A 168 -20.52 5.21 2.39
N PHE A 169 -21.54 4.45 2.80
CA PHE A 169 -22.38 3.74 1.84
C PHE A 169 -23.32 4.67 1.04
N GLU A 170 -23.78 5.76 1.61
CA GLU A 170 -24.59 6.76 0.92
C GLU A 170 -23.76 7.55 -0.13
N ALA A 171 -22.45 7.66 0.05
CA ALA A 171 -21.54 8.24 -0.95
C ALA A 171 -21.25 7.29 -2.13
N THR A 172 -21.67 6.02 -2.04
CA THR A 172 -21.47 5.00 -3.07
C THR A 172 -22.59 5.08 -4.11
N ARG A 173 -22.28 4.75 -5.36
CA ARG A 173 -23.29 4.62 -6.42
C ARG A 173 -24.44 3.69 -5.99
N THR A 174 -25.64 3.96 -6.47
CA THR A 174 -26.84 3.17 -6.11
C THR A 174 -26.77 1.74 -6.61
N ASP A 175 -26.21 1.51 -7.80
CA ASP A 175 -26.01 0.21 -8.43
C ASP A 175 -24.81 -0.59 -7.89
N CYS A 176 -23.98 0.01 -7.05
CA CYS A 176 -22.85 -0.64 -6.42
C CYS A 176 -23.31 -1.56 -5.28
N ARG A 177 -22.82 -2.80 -5.28
CA ARG A 177 -23.10 -3.77 -4.21
C ARG A 177 -22.38 -3.39 -2.91
N LYS A 178 -23.12 -3.27 -1.82
CA LYS A 178 -22.64 -2.84 -0.52
C LYS A 178 -22.62 -4.01 0.46
N ILE A 179 -21.48 -4.24 1.09
CA ILE A 179 -21.29 -5.34 2.02
C ILE A 179 -20.58 -4.83 3.28
N VAL A 180 -21.10 -5.20 4.45
CA VAL A 180 -20.40 -5.01 5.72
C VAL A 180 -20.11 -6.37 6.36
N ILE A 181 -18.85 -6.57 6.77
CA ILE A 181 -18.40 -7.76 7.49
C ILE A 181 -18.11 -7.35 8.92
N LEU A 182 -18.86 -7.91 9.84
CA LEU A 182 -18.76 -7.66 11.28
C LEU A 182 -18.25 -8.90 12.01
N ARG A 183 -17.75 -8.69 13.20
CA ARG A 183 -17.33 -9.75 14.11
C ARG A 183 -18.40 -9.97 15.18
N ASN A 184 -18.96 -11.20 15.25
CA ASN A 184 -19.94 -11.58 16.27
C ASN A 184 -21.16 -10.65 16.26
N THR A 185 -21.95 -10.76 15.20
CA THR A 185 -23.15 -9.91 14.96
C THR A 185 -24.22 -10.04 16.03
N ASP A 186 -24.19 -11.09 16.85
CA ASP A 186 -25.10 -11.25 17.98
C ASP A 186 -25.00 -10.10 18.99
N GLN A 187 -23.87 -9.38 19.00
CA GLN A 187 -23.68 -8.17 19.81
C GLN A 187 -24.44 -6.93 19.26
N TYR A 188 -24.89 -6.98 18.02
CA TYR A 188 -25.49 -5.84 17.29
C TYR A 188 -26.93 -6.12 16.86
N THR A 189 -27.63 -7.02 17.54
CA THR A 189 -29.00 -7.42 17.18
C THR A 189 -30.00 -6.27 17.20
N VAL A 190 -29.87 -5.33 18.12
CA VAL A 190 -30.73 -4.14 18.23
C VAL A 190 -30.39 -3.16 17.09
N GLU A 191 -29.13 -2.88 16.87
CA GLU A 191 -28.67 -1.96 15.84
C GLU A 191 -29.05 -2.48 14.45
N LEU A 192 -28.76 -3.75 14.16
CA LEU A 192 -29.02 -4.36 12.87
C LEU A 192 -30.51 -4.67 12.62
N GLY A 193 -31.20 -5.15 13.65
CA GLY A 193 -32.58 -5.61 13.52
C GLY A 193 -33.64 -4.54 13.76
N VAL A 194 -33.30 -3.42 14.42
CA VAL A 194 -34.27 -2.37 14.80
C VAL A 194 -33.80 -1.00 14.33
N GLN A 195 -32.64 -0.53 14.81
CA GLN A 195 -32.24 0.87 14.62
C GLN A 195 -31.87 1.20 13.16
N HIS A 196 -31.25 0.26 12.46
CA HIS A 196 -30.75 0.45 11.09
C HIS A 196 -31.39 -0.49 10.06
N ALA A 197 -32.35 -1.35 10.45
CA ALA A 197 -32.94 -2.37 9.58
C ALA A 197 -33.51 -1.81 8.28
N ASP A 198 -34.32 -0.75 8.36
CA ASP A 198 -34.94 -0.13 7.21
C ASP A 198 -33.91 0.48 6.25
N TRP A 199 -32.85 1.12 6.80
CA TRP A 199 -31.77 1.67 6.01
C TRP A 199 -30.95 0.57 5.33
N LEU A 200 -30.58 -0.50 6.05
CA LEU A 200 -29.85 -1.64 5.49
C LEU A 200 -30.61 -2.25 4.32
N LYS A 201 -31.94 -2.42 4.49
CA LYS A 201 -32.83 -2.94 3.46
C LYS A 201 -32.95 -1.99 2.27
N ALA A 202 -33.20 -0.70 2.52
CA ALA A 202 -33.37 0.31 1.47
C ALA A 202 -32.10 0.47 0.61
N MET A 203 -30.93 0.40 1.25
CA MET A 203 -29.62 0.47 0.58
C MET A 203 -29.14 -0.87 0.04
N GLN A 204 -29.89 -1.95 0.23
CA GLN A 204 -29.54 -3.33 -0.16
C GLN A 204 -28.16 -3.76 0.39
N ILE A 205 -27.88 -3.42 1.66
CA ILE A 205 -26.61 -3.73 2.30
C ILE A 205 -26.62 -5.17 2.77
N SER A 206 -25.64 -5.96 2.33
CA SER A 206 -25.43 -7.35 2.78
C SER A 206 -24.59 -7.33 4.05
N VAL A 207 -25.15 -7.82 5.16
CA VAL A 207 -24.42 -7.99 6.41
C VAL A 207 -23.86 -9.40 6.48
N ARG A 208 -22.58 -9.52 6.87
CA ARG A 208 -21.86 -10.78 7.03
C ARG A 208 -21.24 -10.86 8.41
N ASP A 209 -21.24 -12.04 8.99
CA ASP A 209 -20.58 -12.33 10.25
C ASP A 209 -19.39 -13.26 10.03
N TYR A 210 -18.18 -12.77 10.32
CA TYR A 210 -16.99 -13.61 10.34
C TYR A 210 -16.51 -13.81 11.77
N HIS A 211 -17.26 -14.66 12.49
CA HIS A 211 -16.94 -15.13 13.83
C HIS A 211 -17.41 -16.58 13.99
N LEU A 212 -16.49 -17.51 13.72
CA LEU A 212 -16.77 -18.94 13.87
C LEU A 212 -16.44 -19.36 15.28
N SER A 213 -17.39 -19.97 15.93
CA SER A 213 -17.25 -20.46 17.32
C SER A 213 -17.76 -21.89 17.45
N HIS A 214 -17.23 -22.60 18.43
CA HIS A 214 -17.80 -23.88 18.89
C HIS A 214 -18.19 -23.80 20.37
N THR A 215 -19.15 -24.54 20.76
CA THR A 215 -19.54 -24.64 22.17
C THR A 215 -18.57 -25.59 22.88
N ALA A 216 -17.76 -25.04 23.78
CA ALA A 216 -16.89 -25.85 24.63
C ALA A 216 -17.75 -26.64 25.65
N THR A 217 -17.20 -27.76 26.18
CA THR A 217 -17.85 -28.68 27.13
C THR A 217 -18.38 -27.99 28.41
N ALA A 218 -17.92 -26.74 28.67
CA ALA A 218 -18.38 -25.94 29.82
C ALA A 218 -19.48 -24.92 29.45
N GLY A 219 -20.11 -25.00 28.26
CA GLY A 219 -21.18 -24.09 27.83
C GLY A 219 -20.70 -22.72 27.37
N ARG A 220 -19.39 -22.45 27.35
CA ARG A 220 -18.82 -21.19 26.87
C ARG A 220 -18.43 -21.33 25.40
N ALA A 221 -18.95 -20.43 24.56
CA ALA A 221 -18.52 -20.36 23.16
C ALA A 221 -17.09 -19.84 23.09
N LEU A 222 -16.22 -20.59 22.39
CA LEU A 222 -14.86 -20.18 22.11
C LEU A 222 -14.71 -19.88 20.60
N PRO A 223 -14.05 -18.81 20.20
CA PRO A 223 -13.82 -18.54 18.81
C PRO A 223 -12.84 -19.56 18.22
N ILE A 224 -13.18 -20.14 17.06
CA ILE A 224 -12.29 -20.94 16.23
C ILE A 224 -11.56 -20.02 15.27
N GLU A 225 -12.33 -19.15 14.59
CA GLU A 225 -11.84 -18.15 13.68
C GLU A 225 -12.53 -16.81 13.93
N THR A 226 -11.78 -15.76 13.95
CA THR A 226 -12.26 -14.39 14.11
C THR A 226 -11.25 -13.43 13.50
N PHE A 227 -11.54 -12.14 13.52
CA PHE A 227 -10.64 -11.15 12.92
C PHE A 227 -10.48 -9.90 13.80
N HIS A 228 -9.39 -9.18 13.52
CA HIS A 228 -9.12 -7.85 14.06
C HIS A 228 -8.71 -6.86 12.95
N ALA A 229 -8.77 -7.28 11.69
CA ALA A 229 -8.49 -6.44 10.53
C ALA A 229 -9.56 -5.35 10.36
N LYS A 230 -9.14 -4.17 9.87
CA LYS A 230 -9.99 -3.07 9.45
C LYS A 230 -9.64 -2.78 8.00
N LEU A 231 -10.55 -3.17 7.13
CA LEU A 231 -10.36 -3.13 5.68
C LEU A 231 -11.57 -2.49 5.02
N ILE A 232 -11.33 -1.67 4.03
CA ILE A 232 -12.36 -1.22 3.09
C ILE A 232 -11.83 -1.47 1.69
N VAL A 233 -12.65 -2.09 0.85
CA VAL A 233 -12.25 -2.44 -0.52
C VAL A 233 -13.29 -1.94 -1.49
N ALA A 234 -12.86 -1.15 -2.46
CA ALA A 234 -13.67 -0.74 -3.60
C ALA A 234 -13.20 -1.52 -4.84
N ASP A 235 -14.09 -2.37 -5.32
CA ASP A 235 -13.85 -3.31 -6.41
C ASP A 235 -12.64 -4.25 -6.08
N ASP A 236 -11.60 -4.24 -6.92
CA ASP A 236 -10.30 -4.87 -6.71
C ASP A 236 -9.15 -3.88 -6.97
N THR A 237 -9.48 -2.59 -7.07
CA THR A 237 -8.60 -1.54 -7.58
C THR A 237 -8.02 -0.64 -6.50
N ILE A 238 -8.76 -0.42 -5.40
CA ILE A 238 -8.34 0.42 -4.29
C ILE A 238 -8.84 -0.14 -2.95
N ALA A 239 -7.99 -0.08 -1.92
CA ALA A 239 -8.33 -0.57 -0.59
C ALA A 239 -7.71 0.29 0.51
N TYR A 240 -8.40 0.39 1.64
CA TYR A 240 -7.84 0.87 2.90
C TYR A 240 -7.47 -0.32 3.78
N VAL A 241 -6.28 -0.25 4.37
CA VAL A 241 -5.77 -1.20 5.36
C VAL A 241 -5.21 -0.41 6.54
N GLY A 242 -5.78 -0.58 7.73
CA GLY A 242 -5.31 0.23 8.85
C GLY A 242 -5.87 -0.15 10.22
N SER A 243 -5.78 0.78 11.15
CA SER A 243 -6.20 0.60 12.54
C SER A 243 -7.62 1.10 12.82
N ALA A 244 -8.19 1.98 11.98
CA ALA A 244 -9.47 2.64 12.24
C ALA A 244 -10.65 1.66 12.26
N ASN A 245 -11.25 1.47 13.43
CA ASN A 245 -12.54 0.82 13.57
C ASN A 245 -13.66 1.79 13.17
N LEU A 246 -14.85 1.27 12.96
CA LEU A 246 -16.05 2.10 12.86
C LEU A 246 -16.56 2.44 14.29
N LEU A 247 -15.81 3.28 14.97
CA LEU A 247 -16.14 3.76 16.31
C LEU A 247 -16.12 5.31 16.34
N ASN A 248 -16.94 5.88 17.21
CA ASN A 248 -16.94 7.32 17.43
C ASN A 248 -15.55 7.84 17.84
N SER A 249 -14.80 7.06 18.62
CA SER A 249 -13.43 7.39 19.01
C SER A 249 -12.46 7.39 17.83
N SER A 250 -12.61 6.45 16.91
CA SER A 250 -11.74 6.34 15.73
C SER A 250 -12.01 7.43 14.68
N GLU A 251 -13.17 8.08 14.72
CA GLU A 251 -13.50 9.17 13.80
C GLU A 251 -12.82 10.49 14.18
N GLY A 252 -12.47 10.72 15.46
CA GLY A 252 -11.90 12.00 15.83
C GLY A 252 -11.22 12.11 17.21
N LEU A 253 -11.17 11.04 18.02
CA LEU A 253 -10.57 11.10 19.34
C LEU A 253 -9.24 10.36 19.43
N SER A 254 -9.13 9.24 18.71
CA SER A 254 -7.94 8.40 18.69
C SER A 254 -7.06 8.74 17.51
N LEU A 255 -5.73 8.62 17.69
CA LEU A 255 -4.83 8.53 16.56
C LEU A 255 -5.10 7.19 15.85
N GLU A 256 -5.55 7.27 14.63
CA GLU A 256 -5.64 6.10 13.75
C GLU A 256 -4.74 6.30 12.54
N SER A 257 -4.16 5.23 12.05
CA SER A 257 -3.34 5.25 10.86
C SER A 257 -3.62 4.06 9.97
N GLY A 258 -3.47 4.26 8.68
CA GLY A 258 -3.61 3.21 7.68
C GLY A 258 -3.14 3.67 6.33
N PHE A 259 -3.19 2.78 5.37
CA PHE A 259 -2.78 3.07 4.01
C PHE A 259 -3.95 2.89 3.05
N LEU A 260 -4.11 3.86 2.18
CA LEU A 260 -4.88 3.72 0.95
C LEU A 260 -3.92 3.13 -0.08
N VAL A 261 -4.25 1.95 -0.60
CA VAL A 261 -3.43 1.21 -1.57
C VAL A 261 -4.20 0.98 -2.85
N GLU A 262 -3.52 1.10 -3.99
CA GLU A 262 -4.11 0.86 -5.31
C GLU A 262 -3.38 -0.28 -6.04
N GLY A 263 -3.98 -0.77 -7.13
CA GLY A 263 -3.37 -1.75 -8.02
C GLY A 263 -3.18 -3.13 -7.40
N GLY A 264 -2.00 -3.73 -7.57
CA GLY A 264 -1.72 -5.12 -7.18
C GLY A 264 -1.93 -5.41 -5.68
N ALA A 265 -1.62 -4.46 -4.80
CA ALA A 265 -1.86 -4.60 -3.36
C ALA A 265 -3.36 -4.59 -3.04
N ALA A 266 -4.14 -3.68 -3.65
CA ALA A 266 -5.59 -3.66 -3.49
C ALA A 266 -6.25 -4.95 -3.97
N ALA A 267 -5.80 -5.51 -5.11
CA ALA A 267 -6.28 -6.78 -5.62
C ALA A 267 -5.96 -7.96 -4.68
N GLN A 268 -4.86 -7.90 -3.91
CA GLN A 268 -4.57 -8.91 -2.88
C GLN A 268 -5.53 -8.79 -1.69
N VAL A 269 -5.82 -7.57 -1.24
CA VAL A 269 -6.80 -7.33 -0.17
C VAL A 269 -8.20 -7.78 -0.62
N ALA A 270 -8.58 -7.49 -1.86
CA ALA A 270 -9.85 -7.94 -2.44
C ALA A 270 -9.98 -9.47 -2.44
N ARG A 271 -8.92 -10.20 -2.82
CA ARG A 271 -8.90 -11.67 -2.76
C ARG A 271 -9.02 -12.22 -1.33
N LEU A 272 -8.39 -11.56 -0.36
CA LEU A 272 -8.58 -11.91 1.06
C LEU A 272 -10.03 -11.73 1.48
N ILE A 273 -10.64 -10.59 1.15
CA ILE A 273 -12.07 -10.31 1.40
C ILE A 273 -12.96 -11.36 0.73
N ASP A 274 -12.67 -11.75 -0.51
CA ASP A 274 -13.43 -12.79 -1.21
C ASP A 274 -13.36 -14.15 -0.49
N ALA A 275 -12.20 -14.51 0.05
CA ALA A 275 -12.06 -15.71 0.87
C ALA A 275 -12.88 -15.61 2.17
N VAL A 276 -12.83 -14.47 2.85
CA VAL A 276 -13.65 -14.23 4.07
C VAL A 276 -15.14 -14.33 3.76
N LEU A 277 -15.60 -13.73 2.64
CA LEU A 277 -17.02 -13.77 2.25
C LEU A 277 -17.54 -15.18 1.95
N ARG A 278 -16.66 -16.13 1.58
CA ARG A 278 -17.05 -17.53 1.36
C ARG A 278 -17.30 -18.30 2.66
N VAL A 279 -16.64 -17.89 3.74
CA VAL A 279 -16.76 -18.56 5.05
C VAL A 279 -17.62 -17.78 6.03
N ALA A 280 -17.82 -16.48 5.80
CA ALA A 280 -18.66 -15.63 6.63
C ALA A 280 -20.14 -15.99 6.50
N ARG A 281 -20.83 -16.04 7.65
CA ARG A 281 -22.26 -16.30 7.74
C ARG A 281 -23.05 -15.11 7.16
N SER A 282 -24.09 -15.37 6.38
CA SER A 282 -25.06 -14.35 5.91
C SER A 282 -26.09 -14.09 6.99
N LEU A 283 -26.45 -12.86 7.21
CA LEU A 283 -27.58 -12.45 8.05
C LEU A 283 -28.79 -12.13 7.19
#